data_33ecd7de0f7583d939cc3f12b12e0ed0
#
_entry.id   33ecd7de0f7583d939cc3f12b12e0ed0
#
_cell.length_a   1.000
_cell.length_b   1.000
_cell.length_c   1.000
_cell.angle_alpha   90.00
_cell.angle_beta   90.00
_cell.angle_gamma   90.00
#
_symmetry.space_group_name_H-M   'P 1'
#
loop_
_entity.id
_entity.type
_entity.pdbx_description
1 polymer ?
#
loop_
_entity_poly.entity_id
_entity_poly.type
_entity_poly.pdbx_seq_one_letter_code
_entity_poly.pdbx_strand_id
1 'polypeptide(L)'
;KWLAQGTIYPDVIESISVKGPSATIKSHHNVGGLPDYMKLKVVEPLRMLFKDEVRNVGAELNISKNILMRHPFPGPGLAIRILGDVDKTKVRILQDADDIFIGELKKHNLYSKIWQAGVMLLPVRSVGVMGDERTYENCVALRAVTSTDGMTADWYNLPYDFLQDVSNKIINNVKGINRV
;
A
#
# COMPACT_ATOMS: atom_id res chain seq x y z
N LYS A 1 -16.88 -27.64 -8.73
CA LYS A 1 -15.70 -26.86 -8.32
C LYS A 1 -16.20 -25.49 -7.83
N TRP A 2 -15.51 -24.93 -6.83
CA TRP A 2 -15.86 -23.66 -6.19
C TRP A 2 -14.72 -22.66 -6.31
N LEU A 3 -15.06 -21.37 -6.38
CA LEU A 3 -14.15 -20.24 -6.24
C LEU A 3 -14.48 -19.54 -4.92
N ALA A 4 -13.53 -19.47 -4.01
CA ALA A 4 -13.66 -18.64 -2.81
C ALA A 4 -13.20 -17.22 -3.11
N GLN A 5 -14.01 -16.23 -2.75
CA GLN A 5 -13.68 -14.81 -2.87
C GLN A 5 -13.73 -14.12 -1.52
N GLY A 6 -12.80 -13.19 -1.31
CA GLY A 6 -12.74 -12.36 -0.11
C GLY A 6 -13.57 -11.07 -0.20
N THR A 7 -14.69 -11.09 -0.92
CA THR A 7 -15.63 -9.97 -0.99
C THR A 7 -16.13 -9.62 0.40
N ILE A 8 -16.12 -8.34 0.75
CA ILE A 8 -16.65 -7.80 2.00
C ILE A 8 -17.84 -6.87 1.75
N TYR A 9 -18.57 -6.51 2.78
CA TYR A 9 -19.80 -5.72 2.64
C TYR A 9 -19.57 -4.35 1.97
N PRO A 10 -18.53 -3.58 2.26
CA PRO A 10 -18.20 -2.36 1.52
C PRO A 10 -18.06 -2.56 0.01
N ASP A 11 -17.49 -3.68 -0.45
CA ASP A 11 -17.37 -3.96 -1.89
C ASP A 11 -18.74 -4.11 -2.54
N VAL A 12 -19.71 -4.66 -1.81
CA VAL A 12 -21.08 -4.85 -2.30
C VAL A 12 -21.81 -3.52 -2.43
N ILE A 13 -21.76 -2.67 -1.39
CA ILE A 13 -22.50 -1.39 -1.40
C ILE A 13 -21.88 -0.36 -2.35
N GLU A 14 -20.54 -0.35 -2.49
CA GLU A 14 -19.85 0.53 -3.42
C GLU A 14 -20.03 0.13 -4.90
N SER A 15 -20.40 -1.12 -5.16
CA SER A 15 -20.67 -1.65 -6.50
C SER A 15 -22.10 -1.40 -6.96
N ILE A 16 -23.01 -1.02 -6.05
CA ILE A 16 -24.38 -0.67 -6.37
C ILE A 16 -24.38 0.80 -6.80
N SER A 17 -24.53 1.05 -8.11
CA SER A 17 -24.78 2.41 -8.63
C SER A 17 -26.09 2.93 -8.05
N VAL A 18 -26.01 3.79 -7.04
CA VAL A 18 -27.15 4.62 -6.64
C VAL A 18 -27.34 5.61 -7.79
N LYS A 19 -28.54 5.62 -8.39
CA LYS A 19 -28.93 6.51 -9.48
C LYS A 19 -28.55 7.96 -9.17
N GLY A 20 -27.52 8.48 -9.80
CA GLY A 20 -27.02 9.85 -9.65
C GLY A 20 -25.78 10.07 -10.53
N PRO A 21 -25.32 11.32 -10.77
CA PRO A 21 -24.18 11.63 -11.62
C PRO A 21 -22.81 11.22 -11.06
N SER A 22 -22.77 10.56 -9.92
CA SER A 22 -21.53 10.00 -9.38
C SER A 22 -21.14 8.75 -10.14
N ALA A 23 -19.97 8.80 -10.79
CA ALA A 23 -19.36 7.63 -11.41
C ALA A 23 -19.23 6.49 -10.40
N THR A 24 -19.48 5.26 -10.86
CA THR A 24 -19.26 4.04 -10.06
C THR A 24 -17.78 4.01 -9.63
N ILE A 25 -17.50 4.21 -8.35
CA ILE A 25 -16.15 4.43 -7.82
C ILE A 25 -15.29 3.17 -7.97
N LYS A 26 -15.90 1.99 -8.09
CA LYS A 26 -15.17 0.73 -8.19
C LYS A 26 -15.82 -0.22 -9.22
N SER A 27 -15.37 -0.16 -10.46
CA SER A 27 -15.80 -1.08 -11.53
C SER A 27 -15.01 -2.40 -11.61
N HIS A 28 -14.03 -2.64 -10.75
CA HIS A 28 -13.06 -3.73 -10.87
C HIS A 28 -13.01 -4.70 -9.68
N HIS A 29 -13.95 -4.58 -8.76
CA HIS A 29 -14.08 -5.56 -7.69
C HIS A 29 -14.86 -6.78 -8.17
N ASN A 30 -14.63 -7.91 -7.50
CA ASN A 30 -15.19 -9.22 -7.79
C ASN A 30 -16.73 -9.28 -7.83
N VAL A 31 -17.40 -8.18 -7.51
CA VAL A 31 -18.86 -8.05 -7.60
C VAL A 31 -19.25 -7.77 -9.05
N GLY A 32 -19.75 -8.79 -9.75
CA GLY A 32 -20.17 -8.69 -11.15
C GLY A 32 -19.03 -8.70 -12.20
N GLY A 33 -17.78 -8.89 -11.78
CA GLY A 33 -16.62 -8.87 -12.68
C GLY A 33 -16.07 -10.24 -13.09
N LEU A 34 -16.77 -11.32 -12.77
CA LEU A 34 -16.34 -12.66 -13.18
C LEU A 34 -16.62 -12.90 -14.66
N PRO A 35 -15.69 -13.47 -15.42
CA PRO A 35 -15.90 -13.78 -16.84
C PRO A 35 -17.05 -14.77 -17.04
N ASP A 36 -17.91 -14.55 -18.04
CA ASP A 36 -19.08 -15.39 -18.34
C ASP A 36 -18.71 -16.86 -18.65
N TYR A 37 -17.49 -17.11 -19.12
CA TYR A 37 -17.02 -18.47 -19.39
C TYR A 37 -16.66 -19.26 -18.13
N MET A 38 -16.60 -18.63 -16.96
CA MET A 38 -16.20 -19.26 -15.72
C MET A 38 -17.37 -20.02 -15.11
N LYS A 39 -17.30 -21.35 -15.20
CA LYS A 39 -18.34 -22.28 -14.70
C LYS A 39 -18.14 -22.69 -13.21
N LEU A 40 -17.52 -21.84 -12.40
CA LEU A 40 -17.32 -22.09 -10.98
C LEU A 40 -18.48 -21.51 -10.16
N LYS A 41 -18.87 -22.22 -9.12
CA LYS A 41 -19.76 -21.66 -8.10
C LYS A 41 -18.93 -20.76 -7.19
N VAL A 42 -19.44 -19.58 -6.89
CA VAL A 42 -18.75 -18.63 -6.00
C VAL A 42 -19.20 -18.84 -4.56
N VAL A 43 -18.26 -18.77 -3.63
CA VAL A 43 -18.52 -18.71 -2.19
C VAL A 43 -17.81 -17.51 -1.60
N GLU A 44 -18.57 -16.68 -0.90
CA GLU A 44 -18.13 -15.39 -0.34
C GLU A 44 -18.45 -15.33 1.16
N PRO A 45 -17.66 -16.00 2.00
CA PRO A 45 -17.97 -16.14 3.42
C PRO A 45 -17.92 -14.83 4.20
N LEU A 46 -17.26 -13.80 3.67
CA LEU A 46 -17.06 -12.51 4.32
C LEU A 46 -18.01 -11.42 3.79
N ARG A 47 -18.88 -11.74 2.84
CA ARG A 47 -19.71 -10.79 2.07
C ARG A 47 -20.53 -9.82 2.91
N MET A 48 -20.94 -10.23 4.11
CA MET A 48 -21.78 -9.43 5.01
C MET A 48 -20.99 -8.77 6.14
N LEU A 49 -19.67 -8.83 6.09
CA LEU A 49 -18.80 -8.29 7.15
C LEU A 49 -18.11 -7.00 6.70
N PHE A 50 -17.96 -6.08 7.64
CA PHE A 50 -17.08 -4.93 7.49
C PHE A 50 -15.62 -5.33 7.74
N LYS A 51 -14.69 -4.47 7.34
CA LYS A 51 -13.25 -4.77 7.38
C LYS A 51 -12.69 -5.02 8.79
N ASP A 52 -13.21 -4.31 9.77
CA ASP A 52 -12.88 -4.49 11.20
C ASP A 52 -13.42 -5.83 11.72
N GLU A 53 -14.63 -6.21 11.34
CA GLU A 53 -15.22 -7.52 11.68
C GLU A 53 -14.42 -8.67 11.07
N VAL A 54 -13.98 -8.54 9.81
CA VAL A 54 -13.08 -9.51 9.15
C VAL A 54 -11.76 -9.65 9.91
N ARG A 55 -11.20 -8.55 10.41
CA ARG A 55 -9.99 -8.58 11.23
C ARG A 55 -10.22 -9.29 12.57
N ASN A 56 -11.38 -9.09 13.19
CA ASN A 56 -11.75 -9.79 14.43
C ASN A 56 -11.88 -11.29 14.20
N VAL A 57 -12.58 -11.70 13.13
CA VAL A 57 -12.66 -13.11 12.72
C VAL A 57 -11.26 -13.68 12.48
N GLY A 58 -10.38 -12.93 11.81
CA GLY A 58 -9.01 -13.34 11.59
C GLY A 58 -8.22 -13.53 12.88
N ALA A 59 -8.46 -12.68 13.89
CA ALA A 59 -7.84 -12.82 15.21
C ALA A 59 -8.31 -14.09 15.93
N GLU A 60 -9.60 -14.38 15.90
CA GLU A 60 -10.17 -15.62 16.45
C GLU A 60 -9.62 -16.90 15.75
N LEU A 61 -9.29 -16.78 14.45
CA LEU A 61 -8.64 -17.83 13.69
C LEU A 61 -7.11 -17.90 13.92
N ASN A 62 -6.58 -17.15 14.88
CA ASN A 62 -5.15 -17.06 15.21
C ASN A 62 -4.25 -16.61 14.03
N ILE A 63 -4.79 -15.82 13.10
CA ILE A 63 -3.97 -15.19 12.07
C ILE A 63 -3.05 -14.16 12.73
N SER A 64 -1.77 -14.16 12.36
CA SER A 64 -0.80 -13.28 13.00
C SER A 64 -1.17 -11.80 12.86
N LYS A 65 -0.98 -11.02 13.93
CA LYS A 65 -1.26 -9.59 13.96
C LYS A 65 -0.55 -8.81 12.84
N ASN A 66 0.64 -9.25 12.44
CA ASN A 66 1.39 -8.64 11.34
C ASN A 66 0.66 -8.73 9.99
N ILE A 67 -0.13 -9.76 9.78
CA ILE A 67 -0.96 -9.91 8.58
C ILE A 67 -2.25 -9.11 8.72
N LEU A 68 -2.94 -9.25 9.84
CA LEU A 68 -4.24 -8.62 10.09
C LEU A 68 -4.16 -7.09 10.06
N MET A 69 -3.06 -6.53 10.60
CA MET A 69 -2.88 -5.08 10.76
C MET A 69 -2.04 -4.47 9.63
N ARG A 70 -1.88 -5.16 8.50
CA ARG A 70 -1.21 -4.57 7.33
C ARG A 70 -1.94 -3.33 6.86
N HIS A 71 -1.15 -2.33 6.46
CA HIS A 71 -1.68 -1.14 5.81
C HIS A 71 -2.44 -1.50 4.52
N PRO A 72 -3.56 -0.84 4.22
CA PRO A 72 -4.31 -1.09 3.00
C PRO A 72 -3.52 -0.58 1.78
N PHE A 73 -3.38 -1.45 0.78
CA PHE A 73 -2.87 -1.07 -0.55
C PHE A 73 -3.74 -1.75 -1.60
N PRO A 74 -3.91 -1.13 -2.79
CA PRO A 74 -4.52 -1.79 -3.94
C PRO A 74 -3.79 -3.08 -4.29
N GLY A 75 -4.46 -4.01 -4.99
CA GLY A 75 -3.89 -5.31 -5.37
C GLY A 75 -2.48 -5.27 -5.97
N PRO A 76 -2.16 -4.35 -6.93
CA PRO A 76 -0.80 -4.20 -7.47
C PRO A 76 0.25 -3.73 -6.45
N GLY A 77 -0.16 -3.13 -5.34
CA GLY A 77 0.66 -2.77 -4.19
C GLY A 77 1.95 -2.03 -4.53
N LEU A 78 3.04 -2.76 -4.74
CA LEU A 78 4.35 -2.20 -5.01
C LEU A 78 4.41 -1.52 -6.40
N ALA A 79 3.81 -2.13 -7.42
CA ALA A 79 3.92 -1.62 -8.80
C ALA A 79 3.32 -0.22 -8.97
N ILE A 80 2.22 0.09 -8.31
CA ILE A 80 1.60 1.44 -8.39
C ILE A 80 2.43 2.52 -7.69
N ARG A 81 3.41 2.15 -6.90
CA ARG A 81 4.33 3.06 -6.21
C ARG A 81 5.61 3.33 -7.01
N ILE A 82 5.74 2.69 -8.18
CA ILE A 82 6.75 3.03 -9.21
C ILE A 82 6.06 3.92 -10.23
N LEU A 83 6.39 5.21 -10.22
CA LEU A 83 5.82 6.16 -11.16
C LEU A 83 6.58 6.04 -12.49
N GLY A 84 5.92 5.50 -13.52
CA GLY A 84 6.48 5.21 -14.83
C GLY A 84 6.61 3.71 -15.09
N ASP A 85 7.53 3.34 -15.98
CA ASP A 85 7.75 1.93 -16.37
C ASP A 85 8.25 1.09 -15.20
N VAL A 86 7.67 -0.09 -15.05
CA VAL A 86 8.03 -1.05 -14.02
C VAL A 86 9.03 -2.05 -14.56
N ASP A 87 10.22 -2.09 -13.98
CA ASP A 87 11.27 -3.06 -14.29
C ASP A 87 11.84 -3.70 -13.01
N LYS A 88 12.62 -4.76 -13.18
CA LYS A 88 13.20 -5.53 -12.05
C LYS A 88 14.09 -4.68 -11.14
N THR A 89 14.86 -3.76 -11.72
CA THR A 89 15.77 -2.88 -10.97
C THR A 89 15.00 -1.91 -10.09
N LYS A 90 13.99 -1.24 -10.64
CA LYS A 90 13.12 -0.31 -9.91
C LYS A 90 12.33 -1.02 -8.82
N VAL A 91 11.82 -2.22 -9.12
CA VAL A 91 11.13 -3.05 -8.10
C VAL A 91 12.07 -3.33 -6.94
N ARG A 92 13.31 -3.73 -7.19
CA ARG A 92 14.28 -4.02 -6.13
C ARG A 92 14.61 -2.78 -5.30
N ILE A 93 14.93 -1.67 -5.97
CA ILE A 93 15.21 -0.39 -5.31
C ILE A 93 14.04 0.02 -4.39
N LEU A 94 12.81 -0.08 -4.89
CA LEU A 94 11.65 0.28 -4.09
C LEU A 94 11.42 -0.68 -2.93
N GLN A 95 11.63 -1.99 -3.12
CA GLN A 95 11.53 -2.98 -2.03
C GLN A 95 12.50 -2.68 -0.90
N ASP A 96 13.76 -2.43 -1.24
CA ASP A 96 14.80 -2.17 -0.26
C ASP A 96 14.53 -0.85 0.52
N ALA A 97 14.08 0.19 -0.18
CA ALA A 97 13.70 1.46 0.46
C ALA A 97 12.45 1.34 1.34
N ASP A 98 11.45 0.61 0.87
CA ASP A 98 10.19 0.38 1.60
C ASP A 98 10.43 -0.46 2.88
N ASP A 99 11.30 -1.46 2.81
CA ASP A 99 11.66 -2.29 3.95
C ASP A 99 12.31 -1.45 5.07
N ILE A 100 13.22 -0.55 4.72
CA ILE A 100 13.83 0.39 5.67
C ILE A 100 12.76 1.28 6.30
N PHE A 101 11.91 1.92 5.49
CA PHE A 101 10.91 2.85 6.00
C PHE A 101 9.89 2.17 6.90
N ILE A 102 9.32 1.05 6.46
CA ILE A 102 8.33 0.29 7.23
C ILE A 102 8.98 -0.33 8.50
N GLY A 103 10.21 -0.79 8.39
CA GLY A 103 10.99 -1.28 9.53
C GLY A 103 11.18 -0.22 10.60
N GLU A 104 11.58 0.99 10.22
CA GLU A 104 11.74 2.10 11.16
C GLU A 104 10.41 2.58 11.75
N LEU A 105 9.32 2.61 10.98
CA LEU A 105 7.99 2.90 11.52
C LEU A 105 7.58 1.92 12.61
N LYS A 106 7.86 0.63 12.43
CA LYS A 106 7.57 -0.41 13.45
C LYS A 106 8.45 -0.23 14.68
N LYS A 107 9.75 -0.01 14.49
CA LYS A 107 10.72 0.18 15.56
C LYS A 107 10.39 1.37 16.46
N HIS A 108 9.88 2.45 15.88
CA HIS A 108 9.49 3.66 16.61
C HIS A 108 8.01 3.66 17.06
N ASN A 109 7.30 2.53 16.95
CA ASN A 109 5.88 2.39 17.31
C ASN A 109 4.96 3.40 16.59
N LEU A 110 5.32 3.78 15.36
CA LEU A 110 4.54 4.69 14.51
C LEU A 110 3.62 3.95 13.55
N TYR A 111 3.97 2.71 13.18
CA TYR A 111 3.26 1.93 12.17
C TYR A 111 1.76 1.80 12.46
N SER A 112 1.37 1.51 13.69
CA SER A 112 -0.04 1.34 14.09
C SER A 112 -0.83 2.66 14.16
N LYS A 113 -0.16 3.80 14.17
CA LYS A 113 -0.77 5.14 14.21
C LYS A 113 -1.06 5.70 12.81
N ILE A 114 -0.52 5.06 11.80
CA ILE A 114 -0.61 5.46 10.40
C ILE A 114 -1.56 4.52 9.69
N TRP A 115 -2.50 5.06 8.91
CA TRP A 115 -3.44 4.25 8.16
C TRP A 115 -2.79 3.59 6.93
N GLN A 116 -1.93 4.34 6.21
CA GLN A 116 -1.18 3.83 5.07
C GLN A 116 0.19 4.52 5.01
N ALA A 117 1.25 3.73 4.91
CA ALA A 117 2.60 4.23 4.67
C ALA A 117 3.32 3.40 3.62
N GLY A 118 4.21 4.03 2.88
CA GLY A 118 5.07 3.37 1.91
C GLY A 118 5.99 4.35 1.19
N VAL A 119 7.01 3.82 0.55
CA VAL A 119 7.91 4.58 -0.31
C VAL A 119 7.36 4.59 -1.74
N MET A 120 7.52 5.70 -2.45
CA MET A 120 7.17 5.86 -3.85
C MET A 120 8.45 6.18 -4.65
N LEU A 121 8.71 5.43 -5.71
CA LEU A 121 9.81 5.72 -6.63
C LEU A 121 9.35 6.72 -7.67
N LEU A 122 10.00 7.88 -7.70
CA LEU A 122 9.66 8.98 -8.60
C LEU A 122 10.35 8.81 -9.96
N PRO A 123 9.74 9.26 -11.07
CA PRO A 123 10.32 9.19 -12.41
C PRO A 123 11.32 10.32 -12.64
N VAL A 124 12.11 10.64 -11.61
CA VAL A 124 13.06 11.75 -11.60
C VAL A 124 14.40 11.24 -11.12
N ARG A 125 15.45 11.69 -11.75
CA ARG A 125 16.83 11.53 -11.27
C ARG A 125 17.39 12.85 -10.84
N SER A 126 18.22 12.82 -9.82
CA SER A 126 18.91 14.02 -9.32
C SER A 126 20.41 13.79 -9.22
N VAL A 127 21.14 14.89 -9.30
CA VAL A 127 22.55 14.89 -8.97
C VAL A 127 22.69 14.86 -7.44
N GLY A 128 23.49 13.94 -6.94
CA GLY A 128 23.89 13.86 -5.54
C GLY A 128 25.41 13.77 -5.42
N VAL A 129 25.91 13.97 -4.22
CA VAL A 129 27.29 13.70 -3.86
C VAL A 129 27.28 12.61 -2.80
N MET A 130 27.91 11.48 -3.10
CA MET A 130 28.03 10.36 -2.15
C MET A 130 29.52 10.05 -2.01
N GLY A 131 30.08 10.39 -0.83
CA GLY A 131 31.52 10.41 -0.67
C GLY A 131 32.14 11.49 -1.56
N ASP A 132 33.18 11.12 -2.33
CA ASP A 132 33.88 12.03 -3.24
C ASP A 132 33.36 11.99 -4.69
N GLU A 133 32.29 11.23 -4.96
CA GLU A 133 31.76 11.03 -6.30
C GLU A 133 30.41 11.72 -6.52
N ARG A 134 30.23 12.28 -7.71
CA ARG A 134 28.92 12.72 -8.18
C ARG A 134 28.11 11.52 -8.63
N THR A 135 26.89 11.42 -8.12
CA THR A 135 25.95 10.39 -8.53
C THR A 135 24.77 11.03 -9.28
N TYR A 136 24.17 10.28 -10.20
CA TYR A 136 22.93 10.68 -10.89
C TYR A 136 21.93 9.55 -10.77
N GLU A 137 21.16 9.58 -9.69
CA GLU A 137 20.32 8.47 -9.27
C GLU A 137 18.87 8.89 -9.00
N ASN A 138 18.05 7.90 -8.64
CA ASN A 138 16.62 8.11 -8.45
C ASN A 138 16.31 8.89 -7.17
N CYS A 139 15.13 9.50 -7.20
CA CYS A 139 14.50 10.12 -6.04
C CYS A 139 13.35 9.24 -5.56
N VAL A 140 13.14 9.19 -4.25
CA VAL A 140 11.96 8.57 -3.65
C VAL A 140 11.22 9.57 -2.78
N ALA A 141 9.92 9.34 -2.60
CA ALA A 141 9.09 10.08 -1.66
C ALA A 141 8.53 9.14 -0.59
N LEU A 142 8.55 9.59 0.66
CA LEU A 142 7.89 8.89 1.76
C LEU A 142 6.43 9.33 1.81
N ARG A 143 5.53 8.35 1.87
CA ARG A 143 4.11 8.59 2.07
C ARG A 143 3.69 8.01 3.41
N ALA A 144 3.06 8.84 4.25
CA ALA A 144 2.41 8.42 5.48
C ALA A 144 1.13 9.23 5.64
N VAL A 145 -0.01 8.55 5.72
CA VAL A 145 -1.32 9.20 5.81
C VAL A 145 -2.19 8.57 6.88
N THR A 146 -3.06 9.38 7.45
CA THR A 146 -4.16 8.97 8.31
C THR A 146 -5.47 9.01 7.53
N SER A 147 -6.40 8.17 7.91
CA SER A 147 -7.77 8.18 7.39
C SER A 147 -8.68 7.55 8.43
N THR A 148 -9.87 8.11 8.60
CA THR A 148 -10.91 7.57 9.47
C THR A 148 -11.93 6.74 8.69
N ASP A 149 -12.22 7.14 7.46
CA ASP A 149 -13.25 6.56 6.60
C ASP A 149 -12.68 5.76 5.39
N GLY A 150 -11.36 5.83 5.18
CA GLY A 150 -10.69 5.22 4.02
C GLY A 150 -10.90 5.97 2.69
N MET A 151 -11.65 7.08 2.69
CA MET A 151 -11.95 7.90 1.51
C MET A 151 -11.21 9.24 1.55
N THR A 152 -11.14 9.85 2.71
CA THR A 152 -10.37 11.07 2.96
C THR A 152 -9.05 10.70 3.64
N ALA A 153 -7.97 11.35 3.26
CA ALA A 153 -6.66 11.09 3.84
C ALA A 153 -5.91 12.39 4.10
N ASP A 154 -5.49 12.54 5.34
CA ASP A 154 -4.56 13.61 5.73
C ASP A 154 -3.15 13.04 5.87
N TRP A 155 -2.15 13.87 5.63
CA TRP A 155 -0.77 13.45 5.87
C TRP A 155 -0.51 13.26 7.36
N TYR A 156 0.24 12.20 7.69
CA TYR A 156 0.65 11.95 9.07
C TYR A 156 1.90 12.79 9.39
N ASN A 157 1.85 13.55 10.47
CA ASN A 157 2.97 14.39 10.91
C ASN A 157 4.07 13.52 11.55
N LEU A 158 4.99 13.04 10.72
CA LEU A 158 6.16 12.29 11.17
C LEU A 158 7.14 13.24 11.89
N PRO A 159 7.75 12.82 13.02
CA PRO A 159 8.79 13.61 13.67
C PRO A 159 9.97 13.91 12.73
N TYR A 160 10.51 15.13 12.78
CA TYR A 160 11.62 15.52 11.93
C TYR A 160 12.86 14.65 12.11
N ASP A 161 13.21 14.30 13.35
CA ASP A 161 14.33 13.41 13.65
C ASP A 161 14.15 12.03 13.00
N PHE A 162 12.93 11.51 13.02
CA PHE A 162 12.58 10.26 12.34
C PHE A 162 12.76 10.38 10.82
N LEU A 163 12.28 11.49 10.21
CA LEU A 163 12.44 11.73 8.77
C LEU A 163 13.92 11.83 8.38
N GLN A 164 14.73 12.51 9.19
CA GLN A 164 16.17 12.63 8.98
C GLN A 164 16.85 11.26 9.02
N ASP A 165 16.56 10.47 10.04
CA ASP A 165 17.15 9.13 10.21
C ASP A 165 16.78 8.18 9.07
N VAL A 166 15.51 8.15 8.68
CA VAL A 166 15.02 7.31 7.59
C VAL A 166 15.63 7.73 6.26
N SER A 167 15.66 9.04 5.98
CA SER A 167 16.26 9.57 4.74
C SER A 167 17.73 9.18 4.63
N ASN A 168 18.49 9.36 5.70
CA ASN A 168 19.91 8.97 5.75
C ASN A 168 20.09 7.45 5.58
N LYS A 169 19.25 6.64 6.23
CA LYS A 169 19.31 5.18 6.10
C LYS A 169 19.02 4.72 4.68
N ILE A 170 17.99 5.28 4.03
CA ILE A 170 17.64 4.93 2.65
C ILE A 170 18.80 5.30 1.72
N ILE A 171 19.30 6.54 1.78
CA ILE A 171 20.36 7.01 0.89
C ILE A 171 21.64 6.18 1.07
N ASN A 172 22.00 5.83 2.30
CA ASN A 172 23.25 5.12 2.58
C ASN A 172 23.19 3.62 2.30
N ASN A 173 22.01 3.00 2.32
CA ASN A 173 21.89 1.54 2.22
C ASN A 173 21.24 1.07 0.91
N VAL A 174 20.52 1.91 0.18
CA VAL A 174 19.84 1.53 -1.05
C VAL A 174 20.58 2.10 -2.25
N LYS A 175 21.30 1.23 -2.97
CA LYS A 175 21.96 1.63 -4.21
C LYS A 175 20.91 2.07 -5.25
N GLY A 176 21.19 3.19 -5.91
CA GLY A 176 20.30 3.74 -6.92
C GLY A 176 19.36 4.83 -6.41
N ILE A 177 19.47 5.24 -5.14
CA ILE A 177 18.76 6.38 -4.55
C ILE A 177 19.78 7.35 -3.96
N ASN A 178 19.68 8.62 -4.33
CA ASN A 178 20.48 9.68 -3.73
C ASN A 178 19.62 10.81 -3.13
N ARG A 179 18.30 10.68 -3.14
CA ARG A 179 17.38 11.69 -2.58
C ARG A 179 16.09 11.07 -2.06
N VAL A 180 15.71 11.52 -0.88
CA VAL A 180 14.43 11.23 -0.23
C VAL A 180 13.71 12.55 0.05
#